data_6a22e639255e65c3bd3562243eb93c7d
#
_entry.id   6a22e639255e65c3bd3562243eb93c7d
#
_cell.length_a   1.000
_cell.length_b   1.000
_cell.length_c   1.000
_cell.angle_alpha   90.00
_cell.angle_beta   90.00
_cell.angle_gamma   90.00
#
_symmetry.space_group_name_H-M   'P 1'
#
loop_
_entity.id
_entity.type
_entity.pdbx_description
1 polymer ?
#
loop_
_entity_poly.entity_id
_entity_poly.type
_entity_poly.pdbx_seq_one_letter_code
_entity_poly.pdbx_strand_id
1 'polypeptide(L)'
;MKTLHKRCAGLDVHKAEVVACLRLISERKVEREVRRFPTTTQGLLALAEWLESARCTHVAMEATGVYWKPVWHILEGHFVLILANAAHVKNVPGRKSDVNDATWLGDLLAHGLIRSSFVPPPEIQELRDLTRTRRQLTREIVQHVQRIQAVLEEANIKLCSVITDIMGASGRRMLKAMIAGETDAEKLAALGHERLGCTRAELVEVLTGCVREHHRFLLGQHLRTIEQLEDSVAAFDARIEGALSPFHDIVERLKEVPGLGATATETVIAEIGTDMSPFPTVGHLLSWAGFVPRLDESAGKRRSTRIRKGAPWLKPVLVQAAWGAARKKNSYFQAQFLRLKARHGAKKAAIAVAASILTTVYHMLRDGTCYQDLGPEYFTRRNPAQAAARLANRIRNLGYHVEIRAAA
;
A
#
# COMPACT_ATOMS: atom_id res chain seq x y z
N MET A 1 14.52 31.35 18.12
CA MET A 1 13.38 30.39 18.16
C MET A 1 13.27 29.87 19.59
N LYS A 2 12.04 29.60 20.05
CA LYS A 2 11.81 28.98 21.37
C LYS A 2 12.22 27.51 21.32
N THR A 3 13.01 27.05 22.31
CA THR A 3 13.37 25.64 22.41
C THR A 3 12.28 24.90 23.14
N LEU A 4 11.77 23.81 22.54
CA LEU A 4 10.76 22.94 23.10
C LEU A 4 11.41 21.80 23.91
N HIS A 5 12.47 21.17 23.39
CA HIS A 5 13.13 20.04 24.02
C HIS A 5 14.55 20.46 24.47
N LYS A 6 14.74 20.59 25.80
CA LYS A 6 16.01 21.04 26.36
C LYS A 6 17.10 19.96 26.35
N ARG A 7 16.72 18.69 26.38
CA ARG A 7 17.58 17.50 26.40
C ARG A 7 17.11 16.53 25.33
N CYS A 8 17.78 16.55 24.20
CA CYS A 8 17.37 15.73 23.06
C CYS A 8 18.58 15.26 22.25
N ALA A 9 18.38 14.24 21.41
CA ALA A 9 19.43 13.73 20.53
C ALA A 9 18.92 13.57 19.10
N GLY A 10 19.82 13.81 18.15
CA GLY A 10 19.63 13.45 16.75
C GLY A 10 20.55 12.27 16.42
N LEU A 11 20.02 11.28 15.70
CA LEU A 11 20.75 10.08 15.28
C LEU A 11 20.81 10.01 13.75
N ASP A 12 22.02 9.94 13.21
CA ASP A 12 22.24 9.56 11.81
C ASP A 12 22.61 8.08 11.76
N VAL A 13 21.73 7.28 11.17
CA VAL A 13 21.78 5.82 11.24
C VAL A 13 22.31 5.25 9.94
N HIS A 14 23.45 4.56 10.02
CA HIS A 14 24.05 3.80 8.92
C HIS A 14 24.00 2.30 9.19
N LYS A 15 24.43 1.50 8.20
CA LYS A 15 24.48 0.03 8.31
C LYS A 15 25.41 -0.44 9.45
N ALA A 16 26.56 0.18 9.60
CA ALA A 16 27.61 -0.28 10.54
C ALA A 16 27.68 0.53 11.82
N GLU A 17 27.24 1.79 11.80
CA GLU A 17 27.35 2.70 12.93
C GLU A 17 26.16 3.66 13.02
N VAL A 18 25.95 4.19 14.21
CA VAL A 18 25.06 5.31 14.50
C VAL A 18 25.90 6.49 14.97
N VAL A 19 25.79 7.62 14.29
CA VAL A 19 26.34 8.88 14.76
C VAL A 19 25.28 9.58 15.58
N ALA A 20 25.50 9.79 16.86
CA ALA A 20 24.57 10.39 17.79
C ALA A 20 25.07 11.78 18.23
N CYS A 21 24.23 12.79 18.12
CA CYS A 21 24.48 14.13 18.66
C CYS A 21 23.50 14.39 19.80
N LEU A 22 24.02 14.38 21.03
CA LEU A 22 23.31 14.81 22.21
C LEU A 22 23.36 16.34 22.31
N ARG A 23 22.19 16.96 22.50
CA ARG A 23 22.03 18.39 22.63
C ARG A 23 21.41 18.75 23.99
N LEU A 24 22.14 19.49 24.78
CA LEU A 24 21.74 19.93 26.12
C LEU A 24 21.68 21.47 26.16
N ILE A 25 20.67 21.99 26.86
CA ILE A 25 20.61 23.41 27.18
C ILE A 25 20.64 23.61 28.65
N SER A 26 21.71 24.33 29.11
CA SER A 26 21.88 24.81 30.46
C SER A 26 22.03 26.33 30.43
N GLU A 27 21.29 27.07 31.25
CA GLU A 27 21.43 28.51 31.46
C GLU A 27 21.63 29.37 30.18
N ARG A 28 20.88 29.07 29.09
CA ARG A 28 20.98 29.66 27.75
C ARG A 28 22.18 29.23 26.88
N LYS A 29 23.09 28.37 27.38
CA LYS A 29 24.17 27.80 26.57
C LYS A 29 23.71 26.48 25.98
N VAL A 30 24.00 26.30 24.69
CA VAL A 30 23.76 25.03 23.98
C VAL A 30 25.06 24.24 23.99
N GLU A 31 25.02 23.08 24.61
CA GLU A 31 26.13 22.12 24.59
C GLU A 31 25.78 20.97 23.66
N ARG A 32 26.74 20.53 22.86
CA ARG A 32 26.60 19.41 21.96
C ARG A 32 27.73 18.46 22.15
N GLU A 33 27.40 17.17 22.27
CA GLU A 33 28.35 16.08 22.33
C GLU A 33 28.01 15.08 21.22
N VAL A 34 28.98 14.75 20.39
CA VAL A 34 28.82 13.79 19.29
C VAL A 34 29.62 12.54 19.60
N ARG A 35 28.95 11.38 19.55
CA ARG A 35 29.58 10.05 19.71
C ARG A 35 29.16 9.14 18.58
N ARG A 36 29.98 8.10 18.35
CA ARG A 36 29.70 7.04 17.38
C ARG A 36 29.51 5.72 18.11
N PHE A 37 28.53 4.96 17.70
CA PHE A 37 28.22 3.66 18.28
C PHE A 37 28.05 2.64 17.15
N PRO A 38 28.63 1.42 17.28
CA PRO A 38 28.38 0.36 16.32
C PRO A 38 26.92 -0.07 16.39
N THR A 39 26.32 -0.48 15.24
CA THR A 39 24.93 -0.96 15.17
C THR A 39 24.76 -2.40 15.69
N THR A 40 25.72 -2.91 16.45
CA THR A 40 25.55 -4.14 17.21
C THR A 40 24.63 -3.93 18.41
N THR A 41 24.00 -4.97 18.91
CA THR A 41 23.10 -4.87 20.08
C THR A 41 23.84 -4.22 21.27
N GLN A 42 25.09 -4.64 21.55
CA GLN A 42 25.90 -4.07 22.65
C GLN A 42 26.19 -2.57 22.42
N GLY A 43 26.51 -2.18 21.17
CA GLY A 43 26.74 -0.78 20.85
C GLY A 43 25.49 0.09 20.97
N LEU A 44 24.33 -0.45 20.62
CA LEU A 44 23.05 0.26 20.76
C LEU A 44 22.56 0.34 22.21
N LEU A 45 22.86 -0.65 23.04
CA LEU A 45 22.66 -0.59 24.49
C LEU A 45 23.56 0.48 25.12
N ALA A 46 24.85 0.55 24.74
CA ALA A 46 25.76 1.62 25.20
C ALA A 46 25.28 3.02 24.74
N LEU A 47 24.66 3.15 23.55
CA LEU A 47 24.01 4.38 23.13
C LEU A 47 22.83 4.73 24.06
N ALA A 48 21.98 3.76 24.40
CA ALA A 48 20.85 3.97 25.32
C ALA A 48 21.36 4.45 26.71
N GLU A 49 22.32 3.75 27.30
CA GLU A 49 22.93 4.13 28.61
C GLU A 49 23.53 5.53 28.57
N TRP A 50 24.23 5.89 27.50
CA TRP A 50 24.80 7.23 27.35
C TRP A 50 23.73 8.30 27.29
N LEU A 51 22.65 8.09 26.55
CA LEU A 51 21.52 9.03 26.45
C LEU A 51 20.74 9.14 27.77
N GLU A 52 20.57 8.03 28.50
CA GLU A 52 19.93 8.01 29.83
C GLU A 52 20.76 8.75 30.88
N SER A 53 22.08 8.53 30.91
CA SER A 53 23.00 9.22 31.85
C SER A 53 22.93 10.74 31.68
N ALA A 54 22.71 11.21 30.46
CA ALA A 54 22.49 12.63 30.13
C ALA A 54 21.06 13.10 30.38
N ARG A 55 20.15 12.23 30.84
CA ARG A 55 18.71 12.49 31.01
C ARG A 55 18.07 13.00 29.71
N CYS A 56 18.46 12.42 28.59
CA CYS A 56 17.80 12.68 27.28
C CYS A 56 16.34 12.29 27.35
N THR A 57 15.45 13.07 26.74
CA THR A 57 14.01 12.80 26.76
C THR A 57 13.46 12.44 25.38
N HIS A 58 14.03 13.02 24.33
CA HIS A 58 13.55 12.89 22.97
C HIS A 58 14.69 12.54 22.03
N VAL A 59 14.46 11.59 21.14
CA VAL A 59 15.45 11.15 20.15
C VAL A 59 14.83 11.17 18.76
N ALA A 60 15.48 11.84 17.82
CA ALA A 60 15.07 11.83 16.41
C ALA A 60 16.06 11.03 15.58
N MET A 61 15.52 10.23 14.65
CA MET A 61 16.33 9.51 13.64
C MET A 61 15.68 9.61 12.27
N GLU A 62 16.49 9.52 11.19
CA GLU A 62 16.00 9.56 9.83
C GLU A 62 15.56 8.15 9.36
N ALA A 63 14.43 8.08 8.62
CA ALA A 63 13.90 6.83 8.04
C ALA A 63 14.76 6.40 6.84
N THR A 64 15.99 5.96 7.05
CA THR A 64 16.91 5.51 6.01
C THR A 64 16.86 3.99 5.86
N GLY A 65 16.29 3.49 4.79
CA GLY A 65 16.18 2.05 4.51
C GLY A 65 15.52 1.27 5.63
N VAL A 66 16.18 0.19 6.08
CA VAL A 66 15.74 -0.67 7.20
C VAL A 66 16.58 -0.47 8.46
N TYR A 67 17.67 0.29 8.38
CA TYR A 67 18.69 0.37 9.42
C TYR A 67 18.22 1.07 10.71
N TRP A 68 17.20 1.91 10.61
CA TRP A 68 16.59 2.57 11.77
C TRP A 68 15.81 1.61 12.68
N LYS A 69 15.29 0.49 12.15
CA LYS A 69 14.43 -0.44 12.91
C LYS A 69 15.13 -1.01 14.15
N PRO A 70 16.34 -1.60 14.08
CA PRO A 70 17.03 -2.11 15.27
C PRO A 70 17.31 -1.02 16.32
N VAL A 71 17.67 0.19 15.87
CA VAL A 71 17.89 1.34 16.77
C VAL A 71 16.59 1.73 17.46
N TRP A 72 15.49 1.78 16.71
CA TRP A 72 14.17 2.06 17.25
C TRP A 72 13.78 1.07 18.33
N HIS A 73 13.87 -0.22 18.05
CA HIS A 73 13.45 -1.28 18.98
C HIS A 73 14.24 -1.28 20.30
N ILE A 74 15.52 -0.91 20.27
CA ILE A 74 16.34 -0.85 21.50
C ILE A 74 16.03 0.42 22.30
N LEU A 75 15.72 1.53 21.62
CA LEU A 75 15.45 2.80 22.30
C LEU A 75 13.96 2.99 22.66
N GLU A 76 13.07 2.16 22.12
CA GLU A 76 11.64 2.22 22.39
C GLU A 76 11.34 1.91 23.87
N GLY A 77 10.49 2.70 24.50
CA GLY A 77 10.20 2.60 25.93
C GLY A 77 11.13 3.43 26.84
N HIS A 78 12.33 3.78 26.39
CA HIS A 78 13.28 4.62 27.14
C HIS A 78 13.14 6.11 26.81
N PHE A 79 12.81 6.43 25.54
CA PHE A 79 12.77 7.80 25.03
C PHE A 79 11.52 8.04 24.20
N VAL A 80 11.14 9.31 24.07
CA VAL A 80 10.15 9.72 23.06
C VAL A 80 10.86 9.73 21.69
N LEU A 81 10.57 8.71 20.86
CA LEU A 81 11.21 8.52 19.57
C LEU A 81 10.46 9.24 18.45
N ILE A 82 11.19 9.91 17.58
CA ILE A 82 10.66 10.60 16.40
C ILE A 82 11.40 10.12 15.17
N LEU A 83 10.67 9.41 14.31
CA LEU A 83 11.18 9.00 13.00
C LEU A 83 10.93 10.11 11.99
N ALA A 84 12.00 10.76 11.53
CA ALA A 84 11.94 11.86 10.59
C ALA A 84 11.87 11.38 9.13
N ASN A 85 11.04 12.02 8.31
CA ASN A 85 11.05 11.77 6.87
C ASN A 85 12.22 12.52 6.22
N ALA A 86 13.13 11.80 5.56
CA ALA A 86 14.29 12.34 4.87
C ALA A 86 13.98 13.54 3.92
N ALA A 87 12.89 13.43 3.14
CA ALA A 87 12.48 14.50 2.24
C ALA A 87 12.02 15.76 2.98
N HIS A 88 11.44 15.60 4.19
CA HIS A 88 11.02 16.73 5.01
C HIS A 88 12.22 17.42 5.64
N VAL A 89 13.15 16.65 6.21
CA VAL A 89 14.39 17.18 6.84
C VAL A 89 15.22 17.97 5.84
N LYS A 90 15.36 17.47 4.60
CA LYS A 90 16.10 18.14 3.52
C LYS A 90 15.48 19.46 3.06
N ASN A 91 14.16 19.63 3.25
CA ASN A 91 13.43 20.82 2.79
C ASN A 91 13.28 21.90 3.87
N VAL A 92 13.75 21.68 5.09
CA VAL A 92 13.74 22.72 6.12
C VAL A 92 14.84 23.74 5.80
N PRO A 93 14.52 25.04 5.68
CA PRO A 93 15.53 26.06 5.39
C PRO A 93 16.60 26.13 6.49
N GLY A 94 17.85 26.12 6.09
CA GLY A 94 19.01 26.19 7.00
C GLY A 94 20.29 25.70 6.32
N ARG A 95 21.45 25.99 6.92
CA ARG A 95 22.73 25.45 6.45
C ARG A 95 22.90 24.01 6.94
N LYS A 96 22.93 23.06 6.01
CA LYS A 96 23.38 21.69 6.21
C LYS A 96 24.91 21.71 6.01
N SER A 97 25.68 21.46 7.07
CA SER A 97 27.11 21.17 6.95
C SER A 97 27.30 19.66 6.99
N ASP A 98 28.14 19.10 6.10
CA ASP A 98 28.37 17.66 5.93
C ASP A 98 28.86 16.93 7.23
N VAL A 99 29.24 17.66 8.25
CA VAL A 99 29.76 17.09 9.50
C VAL A 99 28.64 16.57 10.40
N ASN A 100 27.35 16.90 10.16
CA ASN A 100 26.38 16.60 11.21
C ASN A 100 24.92 16.50 10.78
N ASP A 101 24.58 15.47 10.04
CA ASP A 101 23.16 15.10 9.86
C ASP A 101 22.51 14.82 11.23
N ALA A 102 23.24 14.18 12.16
CA ALA A 102 22.82 13.99 13.55
C ALA A 102 22.64 15.33 14.32
N THR A 103 23.59 16.26 14.18
CA THR A 103 23.48 17.59 14.83
C THR A 103 22.29 18.38 14.28
N TRP A 104 22.10 18.35 12.98
CA TRP A 104 20.98 19.00 12.32
C TRP A 104 19.64 18.43 12.79
N LEU A 105 19.52 17.10 12.87
CA LEU A 105 18.33 16.45 13.42
C LEU A 105 18.08 16.85 14.88
N GLY A 106 19.14 16.91 15.71
CA GLY A 106 19.04 17.35 17.09
C GLY A 106 18.58 18.81 17.21
N ASP A 107 19.06 19.70 16.36
CA ASP A 107 18.63 21.10 16.34
C ASP A 107 17.18 21.25 15.87
N LEU A 108 16.78 20.55 14.82
CA LEU A 108 15.39 20.54 14.34
C LEU A 108 14.44 19.99 15.41
N LEU A 109 14.83 18.88 16.07
CA LEU A 109 14.06 18.26 17.15
C LEU A 109 13.88 19.25 18.30
N ALA A 110 14.96 19.88 18.75
CA ALA A 110 14.93 20.83 19.86
C ALA A 110 13.94 21.98 19.66
N HIS A 111 13.68 22.36 18.42
CA HIS A 111 12.76 23.44 18.05
C HIS A 111 11.38 22.93 17.59
N GLY A 112 11.12 21.61 17.63
CA GLY A 112 9.84 21.02 17.21
C GLY A 112 9.56 21.13 15.70
N LEU A 113 10.61 21.21 14.88
CA LEU A 113 10.49 21.37 13.42
C LEU A 113 10.41 20.04 12.68
N ILE A 114 10.55 18.91 13.37
CA ILE A 114 10.43 17.58 12.79
C ILE A 114 8.98 17.12 12.88
N ARG A 115 8.40 16.74 11.73
CA ARG A 115 7.14 16.00 11.69
C ARG A 115 7.45 14.51 11.79
N SER A 116 6.90 13.86 12.82
CA SER A 116 7.05 12.42 13.00
C SER A 116 6.42 11.65 11.83
N SER A 117 7.14 10.65 11.34
CA SER A 117 6.58 9.61 10.47
C SER A 117 5.79 8.62 11.33
N PHE A 118 4.75 8.03 10.76
CA PHE A 118 3.97 6.98 11.43
C PHE A 118 4.79 5.69 11.56
N VAL A 119 5.05 5.29 12.78
CA VAL A 119 5.59 3.98 13.16
C VAL A 119 4.50 3.25 13.92
N PRO A 120 3.98 2.13 13.41
CA PRO A 120 2.94 1.38 14.09
C PRO A 120 3.52 0.58 15.28
N PRO A 121 2.67 0.15 16.22
CA PRO A 121 3.09 -0.72 17.32
C PRO A 121 3.64 -2.07 16.81
N PRO A 122 4.41 -2.80 17.63
CA PRO A 122 5.14 -4.02 17.21
C PRO A 122 4.27 -5.06 16.51
N GLU A 123 3.07 -5.37 17.04
CA GLU A 123 2.16 -6.36 16.45
C GLU A 123 1.67 -5.96 15.05
N ILE A 124 1.50 -4.67 14.80
CA ILE A 124 1.16 -4.15 13.46
C ILE A 124 2.40 -4.12 12.56
N GLN A 125 3.60 -3.91 13.11
CA GLN A 125 4.83 -4.03 12.33
C GLN A 125 5.05 -5.47 11.84
N GLU A 126 4.85 -6.47 12.71
CA GLU A 126 4.93 -7.89 12.36
C GLU A 126 3.89 -8.25 11.29
N LEU A 127 2.63 -7.86 11.48
CA LEU A 127 1.57 -8.07 10.49
C LEU A 127 1.91 -7.41 9.14
N ARG A 128 2.52 -6.22 9.17
CA ARG A 128 2.97 -5.51 7.99
C ARG A 128 4.08 -6.28 7.24
N ASP A 129 5.03 -6.85 7.95
CA ASP A 129 6.09 -7.63 7.35
C ASP A 129 5.54 -8.94 6.74
N LEU A 130 4.57 -9.60 7.41
CA LEU A 130 3.87 -10.78 6.88
C LEU A 130 3.09 -10.46 5.60
N THR A 131 2.23 -9.46 5.62
CA THR A 131 1.39 -9.10 4.46
C THR A 131 2.22 -8.63 3.26
N ARG A 132 3.31 -7.92 3.50
CA ARG A 132 4.23 -7.47 2.44
C ARG A 132 4.99 -8.63 1.84
N THR A 133 5.49 -9.56 2.65
CA THR A 133 6.20 -10.75 2.18
C THR A 133 5.27 -11.64 1.37
N ARG A 134 4.06 -11.94 1.86
CA ARG A 134 3.03 -12.67 1.10
C ARG A 134 2.79 -12.05 -0.27
N ARG A 135 2.67 -10.73 -0.34
CA ARG A 135 2.47 -10.03 -1.61
C ARG A 135 3.67 -10.14 -2.55
N GLN A 136 4.89 -10.18 -2.03
CA GLN A 136 6.10 -10.41 -2.84
C GLN A 136 6.09 -11.81 -3.42
N LEU A 137 5.83 -12.84 -2.61
CA LEU A 137 5.72 -14.23 -3.08
C LEU A 137 4.64 -14.39 -4.15
N THR A 138 3.47 -13.79 -3.96
CA THR A 138 2.40 -13.79 -4.97
C THR A 138 2.87 -13.14 -6.30
N ARG A 139 3.68 -12.09 -6.25
CA ARG A 139 4.25 -11.50 -7.48
C ARG A 139 5.28 -12.42 -8.15
N GLU A 140 6.06 -13.16 -7.39
CA GLU A 140 7.00 -14.15 -7.90
C GLU A 140 6.25 -15.29 -8.60
N ILE A 141 5.14 -15.78 -8.03
CA ILE A 141 4.25 -16.75 -8.70
C ILE A 141 3.84 -16.20 -10.08
N VAL A 142 3.32 -14.97 -10.15
CA VAL A 142 2.92 -14.36 -11.42
C VAL A 142 4.07 -14.29 -12.41
N GLN A 143 5.29 -13.98 -11.97
CA GLN A 143 6.47 -13.98 -12.84
C GLN A 143 6.80 -15.37 -13.39
N HIS A 144 6.70 -16.42 -12.56
CA HIS A 144 6.90 -17.80 -13.03
C HIS A 144 5.80 -18.26 -13.97
N VAL A 145 4.54 -17.87 -13.74
CA VAL A 145 3.43 -18.12 -14.70
C VAL A 145 3.72 -17.48 -16.05
N GLN A 146 4.20 -16.22 -16.07
CA GLN A 146 4.57 -15.54 -17.32
C GLN A 146 5.74 -16.26 -18.05
N ARG A 147 6.70 -16.82 -17.30
CA ARG A 147 7.79 -17.63 -17.91
C ARG A 147 7.25 -18.94 -18.49
N ILE A 148 6.32 -19.62 -17.83
CA ILE A 148 5.64 -20.79 -18.38
C ILE A 148 4.94 -20.42 -19.70
N GLN A 149 4.21 -19.29 -19.73
CA GLN A 149 3.55 -18.80 -20.94
C GLN A 149 4.57 -18.58 -22.07
N ALA A 150 5.72 -17.97 -21.77
CA ALA A 150 6.77 -17.73 -22.76
C ALA A 150 7.36 -19.04 -23.32
N VAL A 151 7.58 -20.05 -22.47
CA VAL A 151 8.06 -21.38 -22.91
C VAL A 151 7.01 -22.10 -23.77
N LEU A 152 5.74 -22.00 -23.44
CA LEU A 152 4.65 -22.56 -24.25
C LEU A 152 4.58 -21.85 -25.62
N GLU A 153 4.71 -20.52 -25.65
CA GLU A 153 4.76 -19.77 -26.92
C GLU A 153 5.94 -20.18 -27.80
N GLU A 154 7.12 -20.42 -27.21
CA GLU A 154 8.29 -20.92 -27.95
C GLU A 154 8.08 -22.31 -28.54
N ALA A 155 7.35 -23.18 -27.81
CA ALA A 155 6.94 -24.49 -28.27
C ALA A 155 5.75 -24.47 -29.26
N ASN A 156 5.25 -23.28 -29.64
CA ASN A 156 4.04 -23.05 -30.43
C ASN A 156 2.77 -23.67 -29.80
N ILE A 157 2.69 -23.71 -28.48
CA ILE A 157 1.50 -24.10 -27.72
C ILE A 157 0.75 -22.82 -27.32
N LYS A 158 -0.45 -22.62 -27.86
CA LYS A 158 -1.24 -21.37 -27.69
C LYS A 158 -2.30 -21.51 -26.58
N LEU A 159 -2.01 -22.28 -25.55
CA LEU A 159 -2.97 -22.60 -24.47
C LEU A 159 -3.60 -21.35 -23.83
N CYS A 160 -2.82 -20.26 -23.67
CA CYS A 160 -3.29 -19.01 -23.08
C CYS A 160 -4.32 -18.26 -23.95
N SER A 161 -4.50 -18.61 -25.22
CA SER A 161 -5.51 -17.99 -26.10
C SER A 161 -6.91 -18.50 -25.83
N VAL A 162 -7.06 -19.72 -25.33
CA VAL A 162 -8.34 -20.38 -25.08
C VAL A 162 -8.65 -20.64 -23.60
N ILE A 163 -7.61 -20.69 -22.76
CA ILE A 163 -7.76 -20.85 -21.30
C ILE A 163 -7.33 -19.57 -20.60
N THR A 164 -8.24 -18.96 -19.87
CA THR A 164 -7.98 -17.72 -19.12
C THR A 164 -6.95 -17.89 -18.01
N ASP A 165 -6.97 -19.06 -17.33
CA ASP A 165 -6.05 -19.39 -16.24
C ASP A 165 -5.38 -20.74 -16.49
N ILE A 166 -4.13 -20.70 -16.99
CA ILE A 166 -3.33 -21.89 -17.22
C ILE A 166 -2.86 -22.58 -15.93
N MET A 167 -2.94 -21.88 -14.79
CA MET A 167 -2.60 -22.45 -13.48
C MET A 167 -3.83 -23.03 -12.76
N GLY A 168 -5.00 -22.95 -13.36
CA GLY A 168 -6.20 -23.64 -12.91
C GLY A 168 -6.10 -25.17 -13.08
N ALA A 169 -7.05 -25.91 -12.52
CA ALA A 169 -7.00 -27.37 -12.46
C ALA A 169 -6.76 -28.05 -13.83
N SER A 170 -7.43 -27.60 -14.89
CA SER A 170 -7.24 -28.16 -16.26
C SER A 170 -5.88 -27.83 -16.84
N GLY A 171 -5.47 -26.56 -16.76
CA GLY A 171 -4.16 -26.11 -17.27
C GLY A 171 -3.00 -26.84 -16.58
N ARG A 172 -3.05 -26.99 -15.24
CA ARG A 172 -2.03 -27.76 -14.48
C ARG A 172 -1.97 -29.23 -14.90
N ARG A 173 -3.12 -29.89 -15.14
CA ARG A 173 -3.15 -31.27 -15.60
C ARG A 173 -2.46 -31.42 -16.96
N MET A 174 -2.77 -30.52 -17.90
CA MET A 174 -2.14 -30.50 -19.23
C MET A 174 -0.64 -30.20 -19.13
N LEU A 175 -0.23 -29.21 -18.33
CA LEU A 175 1.18 -28.91 -18.10
C LEU A 175 1.94 -30.07 -17.51
N LYS A 176 1.39 -30.75 -16.50
CA LYS A 176 2.01 -31.93 -15.88
C LYS A 176 2.14 -33.09 -16.88
N ALA A 177 1.14 -33.32 -17.73
CA ALA A 177 1.19 -34.34 -18.77
C ALA A 177 2.26 -34.01 -19.83
N MET A 178 2.35 -32.74 -20.30
CA MET A 178 3.40 -32.30 -21.21
C MET A 178 4.81 -32.47 -20.60
N ILE A 179 4.98 -32.12 -19.33
CA ILE A 179 6.24 -32.31 -18.60
C ILE A 179 6.59 -33.81 -18.49
N ALA A 180 5.61 -34.66 -18.29
CA ALA A 180 5.77 -36.12 -18.24
C ALA A 180 6.06 -36.76 -19.62
N GLY A 181 5.97 -36.00 -20.72
CA GLY A 181 6.32 -36.46 -22.05
C GLY A 181 5.14 -36.70 -22.97
N GLU A 182 3.91 -36.43 -22.57
CA GLU A 182 2.75 -36.50 -23.47
C GLU A 182 2.83 -35.41 -24.54
N THR A 183 2.72 -35.79 -25.81
CA THR A 183 2.77 -34.92 -26.97
C THR A 183 1.52 -34.97 -27.84
N ASP A 184 0.62 -35.93 -27.55
CA ASP A 184 -0.61 -36.10 -28.27
C ASP A 184 -1.63 -35.04 -27.83
N ALA A 185 -1.95 -34.14 -28.73
CA ALA A 185 -2.88 -33.02 -28.48
C ALA A 185 -4.30 -33.49 -28.08
N GLU A 186 -4.77 -34.62 -28.61
CA GLU A 186 -6.07 -35.19 -28.25
C GLU A 186 -6.09 -35.69 -26.80
N LYS A 187 -5.00 -36.36 -26.36
CA LYS A 187 -4.86 -36.81 -24.98
C LYS A 187 -4.72 -35.65 -24.02
N LEU A 188 -3.94 -34.63 -24.39
CA LEU A 188 -3.80 -33.41 -23.59
C LEU A 188 -5.14 -32.67 -23.47
N ALA A 189 -5.89 -32.52 -24.57
CA ALA A 189 -7.20 -31.89 -24.59
C ALA A 189 -8.24 -32.66 -23.74
N ALA A 190 -8.14 -33.99 -23.65
CA ALA A 190 -9.01 -34.82 -22.80
C ALA A 190 -8.84 -34.55 -21.31
N LEU A 191 -7.73 -33.93 -20.87
CA LEU A 191 -7.51 -33.46 -19.51
C LEU A 191 -8.25 -32.17 -19.18
N GLY A 192 -8.85 -31.49 -20.19
CA GLY A 192 -9.70 -30.32 -20.01
C GLY A 192 -10.99 -30.68 -19.27
N HIS A 193 -11.49 -29.75 -18.46
CA HIS A 193 -12.80 -29.90 -17.83
C HIS A 193 -13.90 -29.43 -18.81
N GLU A 194 -15.05 -30.07 -18.82
CA GLU A 194 -16.19 -29.74 -19.68
C GLU A 194 -16.71 -28.30 -19.55
N ARG A 195 -16.41 -27.65 -18.42
CA ARG A 195 -16.77 -26.24 -18.15
C ARG A 195 -15.76 -25.22 -18.69
N LEU A 196 -14.75 -25.65 -19.45
CA LEU A 196 -13.88 -24.70 -20.14
C LEU A 196 -14.72 -23.93 -21.19
N GLY A 197 -14.44 -22.66 -21.32
CA GLY A 197 -15.16 -21.79 -22.28
C GLY A 197 -14.79 -22.02 -23.75
N CYS A 198 -13.97 -23.04 -24.06
CA CYS A 198 -13.52 -23.43 -25.38
C CYS A 198 -14.02 -24.84 -25.73
N THR A 199 -14.14 -25.13 -27.01
CA THR A 199 -14.45 -26.47 -27.51
C THR A 199 -13.22 -27.40 -27.45
N ARG A 200 -13.46 -28.71 -27.49
CA ARG A 200 -12.37 -29.69 -27.54
C ARG A 200 -11.52 -29.52 -28.78
N ALA A 201 -12.13 -29.21 -29.94
CA ALA A 201 -11.40 -28.99 -31.19
C ALA A 201 -10.45 -27.77 -31.12
N GLU A 202 -10.91 -26.65 -30.57
CA GLU A 202 -10.05 -25.49 -30.30
C GLU A 202 -8.92 -25.82 -29.35
N LEU A 203 -9.19 -26.67 -28.34
CA LEU A 203 -8.16 -27.06 -27.37
C LEU A 203 -7.10 -27.95 -28.01
N VAL A 204 -7.49 -28.89 -28.89
CA VAL A 204 -6.57 -29.74 -29.66
C VAL A 204 -5.71 -28.88 -30.60
N GLU A 205 -6.32 -27.92 -31.29
CA GLU A 205 -5.60 -27.00 -32.20
C GLU A 205 -4.49 -26.26 -31.47
N VAL A 206 -4.80 -25.63 -30.33
CA VAL A 206 -3.82 -24.81 -29.58
C VAL A 206 -2.79 -25.65 -28.82
N LEU A 207 -3.04 -26.94 -28.57
CA LEU A 207 -2.11 -27.88 -27.96
C LEU A 207 -1.22 -28.58 -29.00
N THR A 208 -1.49 -28.40 -30.29
CA THR A 208 -0.68 -28.94 -31.39
C THR A 208 0.56 -28.05 -31.56
N GLY A 209 1.71 -28.53 -31.09
CA GLY A 209 2.98 -27.79 -31.14
C GLY A 209 4.19 -28.71 -31.00
N CYS A 210 5.36 -28.16 -30.77
CA CYS A 210 6.62 -28.89 -30.71
C CYS A 210 7.26 -28.74 -29.30
N VAL A 211 6.78 -29.53 -28.33
CA VAL A 211 7.35 -29.56 -26.98
C VAL A 211 8.56 -30.50 -26.93
N ARG A 212 9.76 -29.92 -26.89
CA ARG A 212 11.06 -30.64 -26.81
C ARG A 212 11.42 -30.91 -25.33
N GLU A 213 12.42 -31.75 -25.10
CA GLU A 213 12.95 -32.06 -23.76
C GLU A 213 13.35 -30.80 -22.98
N HIS A 214 14.03 -29.87 -23.65
CA HIS A 214 14.39 -28.58 -23.07
C HIS A 214 13.17 -27.81 -22.55
N HIS A 215 12.06 -27.75 -23.31
CA HIS A 215 10.83 -27.08 -22.88
C HIS A 215 10.23 -27.80 -21.65
N ARG A 216 10.19 -29.14 -21.64
CA ARG A 216 9.69 -29.93 -20.50
C ARG A 216 10.50 -29.65 -19.23
N PHE A 217 11.82 -29.58 -19.35
CA PHE A 217 12.69 -29.25 -18.23
C PHE A 217 12.35 -27.87 -17.65
N LEU A 218 12.26 -26.82 -18.50
CA LEU A 218 11.94 -25.46 -18.07
C LEU A 218 10.53 -25.37 -17.44
N LEU A 219 9.52 -25.95 -18.09
CA LEU A 219 8.15 -26.00 -17.56
C LEU A 219 8.12 -26.68 -16.19
N GLY A 220 8.84 -27.82 -16.05
CA GLY A 220 8.94 -28.57 -14.80
C GLY A 220 9.58 -27.75 -13.68
N GLN A 221 10.66 -27.02 -13.95
CA GLN A 221 11.32 -26.17 -12.94
C GLN A 221 10.40 -25.02 -12.50
N HIS A 222 9.75 -24.32 -13.46
CA HIS A 222 8.85 -23.23 -13.13
C HIS A 222 7.61 -23.69 -12.39
N LEU A 223 7.01 -24.81 -12.78
CA LEU A 223 5.82 -25.34 -12.10
C LEU A 223 6.14 -25.75 -10.65
N ARG A 224 7.26 -26.44 -10.42
CA ARG A 224 7.75 -26.80 -9.09
C ARG A 224 7.97 -25.56 -8.19
N THR A 225 8.59 -24.52 -8.76
CA THR A 225 8.79 -23.27 -8.01
C THR A 225 7.46 -22.61 -7.65
N ILE A 226 6.48 -22.62 -8.55
CA ILE A 226 5.13 -22.10 -8.27
C ILE A 226 4.50 -22.88 -7.12
N GLU A 227 4.54 -24.23 -7.13
CA GLU A 227 3.97 -25.06 -6.08
C GLU A 227 4.62 -24.75 -4.71
N GLN A 228 5.94 -24.62 -4.64
CA GLN A 228 6.65 -24.23 -3.42
C GLN A 228 6.28 -22.82 -2.92
N LEU A 229 6.10 -21.87 -3.84
CA LEU A 229 5.67 -20.51 -3.49
C LEU A 229 4.22 -20.50 -3.00
N GLU A 230 3.34 -21.30 -3.59
CA GLU A 230 1.94 -21.44 -3.14
C GLU A 230 1.85 -22.02 -1.73
N ASP A 231 2.64 -23.05 -1.41
CA ASP A 231 2.74 -23.60 -0.05
C ASP A 231 3.23 -22.53 0.94
N SER A 232 4.23 -21.75 0.54
CA SER A 232 4.72 -20.62 1.34
C SER A 232 3.64 -19.59 1.56
N VAL A 233 2.91 -19.17 0.52
CA VAL A 233 1.79 -18.22 0.63
C VAL A 233 0.73 -18.72 1.59
N ALA A 234 0.36 -20.01 1.52
CA ALA A 234 -0.60 -20.62 2.45
C ALA A 234 -0.14 -20.56 3.91
N ALA A 235 1.16 -20.77 4.17
CA ALA A 235 1.73 -20.62 5.51
C ALA A 235 1.66 -19.17 6.01
N PHE A 236 1.92 -18.18 5.13
CA PHE A 236 1.74 -16.77 5.45
C PHE A 236 0.27 -16.42 5.71
N ASP A 237 -0.67 -16.95 4.92
CA ASP A 237 -2.11 -16.73 5.12
C ASP A 237 -2.55 -17.20 6.50
N ALA A 238 -2.17 -18.41 6.91
CA ALA A 238 -2.48 -18.95 8.24
C ALA A 238 -1.86 -18.10 9.37
N ARG A 239 -0.63 -17.60 9.19
CA ARG A 239 0.02 -16.75 10.19
C ARG A 239 -0.64 -15.37 10.28
N ILE A 240 -1.05 -14.78 9.16
CA ILE A 240 -1.76 -13.50 9.10
C ILE A 240 -3.13 -13.63 9.77
N GLU A 241 -3.87 -14.71 9.51
CA GLU A 241 -5.16 -14.99 10.15
C GLU A 241 -5.02 -15.04 11.67
N GLY A 242 -4.01 -15.77 12.18
CA GLY A 242 -3.71 -15.82 13.61
C GLY A 242 -3.35 -14.45 14.20
N ALA A 243 -2.53 -13.66 13.50
CA ALA A 243 -2.17 -12.31 13.95
C ALA A 243 -3.35 -11.31 13.91
N LEU A 244 -4.34 -11.54 13.07
CA LEU A 244 -5.56 -10.73 12.98
C LEU A 244 -6.66 -11.16 13.95
N SER A 245 -6.53 -12.29 14.62
CA SER A 245 -7.54 -12.79 15.58
C SER A 245 -7.97 -11.74 16.63
N PRO A 246 -7.07 -10.94 17.24
CA PRO A 246 -7.48 -9.89 18.16
C PRO A 246 -8.29 -8.75 17.52
N PHE A 247 -8.23 -8.61 16.19
CA PHE A 247 -8.88 -7.57 15.41
C PHE A 247 -10.05 -8.09 14.57
N HIS A 248 -10.53 -9.30 14.86
CA HIS A 248 -11.55 -9.99 14.05
C HIS A 248 -12.78 -9.12 13.76
N ASP A 249 -13.36 -8.49 14.78
CA ASP A 249 -14.55 -7.64 14.63
C ASP A 249 -14.29 -6.42 13.72
N ILE A 250 -13.07 -5.88 13.78
CA ILE A 250 -12.66 -4.77 12.92
C ILE A 250 -12.52 -5.25 11.49
N VAL A 251 -11.92 -6.44 11.28
CA VAL A 251 -11.76 -7.06 9.95
C VAL A 251 -13.13 -7.26 9.30
N GLU A 252 -14.10 -7.85 10.03
CA GLU A 252 -15.43 -8.12 9.49
C GLU A 252 -16.17 -6.81 9.13
N ARG A 253 -16.13 -5.81 10.00
CA ARG A 253 -16.71 -4.51 9.70
C ARG A 253 -16.09 -3.85 8.45
N LEU A 254 -14.78 -3.91 8.28
CA LEU A 254 -14.12 -3.30 7.13
C LEU A 254 -14.43 -4.04 5.82
N LYS A 255 -14.72 -5.34 5.85
CA LYS A 255 -15.14 -6.12 4.67
C LYS A 255 -16.51 -5.67 4.12
N GLU A 256 -17.34 -4.99 4.93
CA GLU A 256 -18.61 -4.42 4.45
C GLU A 256 -18.40 -3.31 3.43
N VAL A 257 -17.24 -2.65 3.45
CA VAL A 257 -16.91 -1.56 2.51
C VAL A 257 -16.75 -2.13 1.10
N PRO A 258 -17.52 -1.66 0.12
CA PRO A 258 -17.40 -2.13 -1.26
C PRO A 258 -15.98 -2.06 -1.80
N GLY A 259 -15.49 -3.19 -2.29
CA GLY A 259 -14.14 -3.33 -2.84
C GLY A 259 -13.07 -3.76 -1.83
N LEU A 260 -13.35 -3.76 -0.53
CA LEU A 260 -12.46 -4.32 0.49
C LEU A 260 -12.79 -5.80 0.73
N GLY A 261 -12.15 -6.70 -0.01
CA GLY A 261 -12.14 -8.13 0.31
C GLY A 261 -11.13 -8.45 1.43
N ALA A 262 -11.05 -9.72 1.84
CA ALA A 262 -10.18 -10.16 2.92
C ALA A 262 -8.74 -9.62 2.82
N THR A 263 -8.03 -9.94 1.75
CA THR A 263 -6.63 -9.52 1.54
C THR A 263 -6.44 -8.01 1.51
N ALA A 264 -7.43 -7.25 0.99
CA ALA A 264 -7.37 -5.79 0.99
C ALA A 264 -7.52 -5.23 2.41
N THR A 265 -8.46 -5.77 3.19
CA THR A 265 -8.70 -5.40 4.60
C THR A 265 -7.47 -5.71 5.46
N GLU A 266 -6.89 -6.90 5.35
CA GLU A 266 -5.65 -7.30 6.02
C GLU A 266 -4.52 -6.32 5.73
N THR A 267 -4.33 -5.96 4.45
CA THR A 267 -3.32 -4.99 4.04
C THR A 267 -3.59 -3.59 4.62
N VAL A 268 -4.85 -3.16 4.66
CA VAL A 268 -5.23 -1.86 5.26
C VAL A 268 -4.86 -1.83 6.73
N ILE A 269 -5.26 -2.84 7.52
CA ILE A 269 -4.94 -2.93 8.95
C ILE A 269 -3.42 -2.98 9.17
N ALA A 270 -2.70 -3.80 8.40
CA ALA A 270 -1.25 -3.90 8.48
C ALA A 270 -0.53 -2.57 8.20
N GLU A 271 -1.05 -1.76 7.28
CA GLU A 271 -0.40 -0.52 6.87
C GLU A 271 -0.75 0.69 7.74
N ILE A 272 -1.97 0.79 8.28
CA ILE A 272 -2.40 1.97 9.05
C ILE A 272 -2.67 1.68 10.53
N GLY A 273 -2.71 0.40 10.94
CA GLY A 273 -3.15 0.00 12.28
C GLY A 273 -4.65 0.15 12.48
N THR A 274 -5.07 -0.07 13.70
CA THR A 274 -6.48 0.10 14.14
C THR A 274 -6.70 1.38 14.95
N ASP A 275 -5.63 1.92 15.53
CA ASP A 275 -5.65 3.20 16.25
C ASP A 275 -5.41 4.37 15.29
N MET A 276 -6.35 5.31 15.26
CA MET A 276 -6.27 6.50 14.39
C MET A 276 -5.66 7.72 15.11
N SER A 277 -5.24 7.61 16.36
CA SER A 277 -4.63 8.72 17.11
C SER A 277 -3.36 9.30 16.43
N PRO A 278 -2.51 8.51 15.72
CA PRO A 278 -1.38 9.06 14.98
C PRO A 278 -1.78 9.95 13.78
N PHE A 279 -3.04 9.90 13.37
CA PHE A 279 -3.59 10.70 12.28
C PHE A 279 -4.68 11.65 12.80
N PRO A 280 -4.35 12.88 13.26
CA PRO A 280 -5.31 13.78 13.89
C PRO A 280 -6.55 14.09 13.05
N THR A 281 -6.42 14.04 11.74
CA THR A 281 -7.55 14.16 10.79
C THR A 281 -7.38 13.20 9.62
N VAL A 282 -8.50 12.91 8.95
CA VAL A 282 -8.48 12.12 7.71
C VAL A 282 -7.52 12.70 6.65
N GLY A 283 -7.36 14.02 6.62
CA GLY A 283 -6.43 14.70 5.70
C GLY A 283 -4.97 14.30 5.95
N HIS A 284 -4.57 14.07 7.20
CA HIS A 284 -3.23 13.57 7.54
C HIS A 284 -3.02 12.14 7.00
N LEU A 285 -3.99 11.24 7.20
CA LEU A 285 -3.93 9.88 6.67
C LEU A 285 -3.88 9.86 5.13
N LEU A 286 -4.75 10.63 4.46
CA LEU A 286 -4.75 10.74 2.99
C LEU A 286 -3.44 11.31 2.45
N SER A 287 -2.85 12.29 3.14
CA SER A 287 -1.54 12.87 2.79
C SER A 287 -0.42 11.86 2.94
N TRP A 288 -0.41 11.11 4.06
CA TRP A 288 0.56 10.04 4.31
C TRP A 288 0.44 8.92 3.27
N ALA A 289 -0.77 8.48 2.97
CA ALA A 289 -1.04 7.47 1.95
C ALA A 289 -0.77 7.96 0.50
N GLY A 290 -0.58 9.26 0.30
CA GLY A 290 -0.24 9.86 -0.99
C GLY A 290 -1.43 10.06 -1.92
N PHE A 291 -2.65 10.21 -1.38
CA PHE A 291 -3.84 10.55 -2.16
C PHE A 291 -4.06 12.04 -2.34
N VAL A 292 -3.34 12.88 -1.60
CA VAL A 292 -3.42 14.34 -1.74
C VAL A 292 -2.44 14.81 -2.83
N PRO A 293 -2.88 15.67 -3.76
CA PRO A 293 -2.00 16.30 -4.76
C PRO A 293 -0.86 17.09 -4.09
N ARG A 294 0.26 17.21 -4.80
CA ARG A 294 1.32 18.12 -4.37
C ARG A 294 0.83 19.56 -4.47
N LEU A 295 1.09 20.34 -3.43
CA LEU A 295 1.05 21.79 -3.51
C LEU A 295 2.39 22.23 -4.12
N ASP A 296 2.47 22.21 -5.44
CA ASP A 296 3.65 22.62 -6.21
C ASP A 296 3.26 23.89 -6.96
N GLU A 297 3.32 24.99 -6.24
CA GLU A 297 2.95 26.32 -6.74
C GLU A 297 4.11 27.30 -6.48
N SER A 298 4.45 28.10 -7.46
CA SER A 298 5.46 29.15 -7.35
C SER A 298 4.98 30.36 -8.10
N ALA A 299 5.01 31.51 -7.44
CA ALA A 299 4.55 32.80 -7.99
C ALA A 299 3.13 32.72 -8.60
N GLY A 300 2.18 32.09 -7.89
CA GLY A 300 0.79 31.94 -8.34
C GLY A 300 0.59 30.93 -9.48
N LYS A 301 1.65 30.29 -9.98
CA LYS A 301 1.57 29.29 -11.05
C LYS A 301 1.69 27.87 -10.48
N ARG A 302 0.66 27.05 -10.68
CA ARG A 302 0.63 25.66 -10.29
C ARG A 302 1.47 24.82 -11.25
N ARG A 303 2.60 24.23 -10.76
CA ARG A 303 3.54 23.44 -11.57
C ARG A 303 3.07 22.01 -11.78
N SER A 304 2.43 21.40 -10.79
CA SER A 304 1.99 20.03 -10.87
C SER A 304 0.73 19.76 -10.04
N THR A 305 -0.18 18.94 -10.60
CA THR A 305 -1.34 18.36 -9.90
C THR A 305 -1.17 16.88 -9.59
N ARG A 306 0.05 16.33 -9.79
CA ARG A 306 0.32 14.91 -9.57
C ARG A 306 0.22 14.59 -8.09
N ILE A 307 -0.36 13.44 -7.78
CA ILE A 307 -0.35 12.89 -6.42
C ILE A 307 1.06 12.44 -6.04
N ARG A 308 1.35 12.46 -4.73
CA ARG A 308 2.63 11.96 -4.20
C ARG A 308 2.76 10.46 -4.41
N LYS A 309 4.01 9.92 -4.35
CA LYS A 309 4.22 8.45 -4.38
C LYS A 309 3.45 7.77 -3.25
N GLY A 310 3.51 8.30 -2.03
CA GLY A 310 2.78 7.80 -0.85
C GLY A 310 3.19 6.39 -0.43
N ALA A 311 2.32 5.73 0.33
CA ALA A 311 2.52 4.38 0.83
C ALA A 311 2.48 3.35 -0.33
N PRO A 312 3.61 2.71 -0.68
CA PRO A 312 3.72 1.86 -1.88
C PRO A 312 2.94 0.55 -1.76
N TRP A 313 2.62 0.13 -0.55
CA TRP A 313 1.88 -1.10 -0.28
C TRP A 313 0.38 -0.87 -0.17
N LEU A 314 -0.05 0.18 0.51
CA LEU A 314 -1.45 0.52 0.73
C LEU A 314 -2.13 1.08 -0.53
N LYS A 315 -1.50 2.05 -1.18
CA LYS A 315 -2.11 2.80 -2.28
C LYS A 315 -2.56 1.93 -3.47
N PRO A 316 -1.75 0.97 -3.98
CA PRO A 316 -2.21 0.08 -5.05
C PRO A 316 -3.39 -0.78 -4.65
N VAL A 317 -3.45 -1.26 -3.39
CA VAL A 317 -4.57 -2.06 -2.88
C VAL A 317 -5.86 -1.25 -2.85
N LEU A 318 -5.82 -0.03 -2.34
CA LEU A 318 -6.98 0.87 -2.33
C LEU A 318 -7.44 1.28 -3.74
N VAL A 319 -6.52 1.44 -4.68
CA VAL A 319 -6.88 1.70 -6.08
C VAL A 319 -7.57 0.48 -6.70
N GLN A 320 -7.09 -0.73 -6.40
CA GLN A 320 -7.74 -1.96 -6.85
C GLN A 320 -9.12 -2.12 -6.20
N ALA A 321 -9.24 -1.86 -4.90
CA ALA A 321 -10.52 -1.82 -4.18
C ALA A 321 -11.49 -0.82 -4.82
N ALA A 322 -11.02 0.36 -5.23
CA ALA A 322 -11.84 1.36 -5.91
C ALA A 322 -12.39 0.88 -7.26
N TRP A 323 -11.63 0.12 -8.02
CA TRP A 323 -12.13 -0.52 -9.25
C TRP A 323 -13.19 -1.58 -8.95
N GLY A 324 -13.05 -2.36 -7.86
CA GLY A 324 -14.08 -3.29 -7.38
C GLY A 324 -15.35 -2.55 -6.94
N ALA A 325 -15.19 -1.52 -6.10
CA ALA A 325 -16.30 -0.69 -5.61
C ALA A 325 -17.09 0.00 -6.73
N ALA A 326 -16.39 0.46 -7.78
CA ALA A 326 -17.02 1.08 -8.94
C ALA A 326 -17.93 0.13 -9.75
N ARG A 327 -17.78 -1.20 -9.58
CA ARG A 327 -18.62 -2.22 -10.23
C ARG A 327 -19.88 -2.56 -9.41
N LYS A 328 -19.91 -2.27 -8.10
CA LYS A 328 -21.10 -2.50 -7.27
C LYS A 328 -22.21 -1.55 -7.68
N LYS A 329 -23.25 -2.10 -8.32
CA LYS A 329 -24.41 -1.32 -8.79
C LYS A 329 -25.14 -0.66 -7.63
N ASN A 330 -25.76 0.49 -7.89
CA ASN A 330 -26.57 1.25 -6.94
C ASN A 330 -25.85 1.63 -5.63
N SER A 331 -24.55 1.90 -5.70
CA SER A 331 -23.74 2.31 -4.55
C SER A 331 -23.21 3.75 -4.68
N TYR A 332 -22.90 4.35 -3.54
CA TYR A 332 -22.25 5.66 -3.48
C TYR A 332 -20.94 5.71 -4.30
N PHE A 333 -20.07 4.67 -4.16
CA PHE A 333 -18.78 4.65 -4.84
C PHE A 333 -18.92 4.53 -6.37
N GLN A 334 -19.92 3.76 -6.86
CA GLN A 334 -20.22 3.72 -8.28
C GLN A 334 -20.67 5.09 -8.81
N ALA A 335 -21.60 5.74 -8.11
CA ALA A 335 -22.10 7.07 -8.49
C ALA A 335 -20.96 8.10 -8.49
N GLN A 336 -20.07 8.07 -7.48
CA GLN A 336 -18.89 8.92 -7.42
C GLN A 336 -17.95 8.67 -8.60
N PHE A 337 -17.65 7.39 -8.88
CA PHE A 337 -16.79 7.00 -9.98
C PHE A 337 -17.32 7.49 -11.34
N LEU A 338 -18.57 7.21 -11.65
CA LEU A 338 -19.19 7.59 -12.92
C LEU A 338 -19.22 9.11 -13.11
N ARG A 339 -19.59 9.85 -12.07
CA ARG A 339 -19.58 11.31 -12.07
C ARG A 339 -18.20 11.90 -12.33
N LEU A 340 -17.16 11.36 -11.70
CA LEU A 340 -15.78 11.85 -11.86
C LEU A 340 -15.16 11.36 -13.17
N LYS A 341 -15.47 10.13 -13.61
CA LYS A 341 -15.01 9.57 -14.88
C LYS A 341 -15.38 10.45 -16.06
N ALA A 342 -16.62 10.97 -16.09
CA ALA A 342 -17.13 11.84 -17.15
C ALA A 342 -16.34 13.16 -17.28
N ARG A 343 -15.72 13.64 -16.18
CA ARG A 343 -14.98 14.93 -16.15
C ARG A 343 -13.46 14.79 -16.25
N HIS A 344 -12.92 13.77 -15.62
CA HIS A 344 -11.47 13.66 -15.34
C HIS A 344 -10.86 12.36 -15.86
N GLY A 345 -11.66 11.47 -16.43
CA GLY A 345 -11.25 10.15 -16.89
C GLY A 345 -11.17 9.10 -15.76
N ALA A 346 -11.14 7.83 -16.17
CA ALA A 346 -11.27 6.68 -15.27
C ALA A 346 -10.15 6.58 -14.21
N LYS A 347 -8.88 6.84 -14.58
CA LYS A 347 -7.75 6.74 -13.65
C LYS A 347 -7.85 7.74 -12.49
N LYS A 348 -8.24 9.00 -12.78
CA LYS A 348 -8.42 10.02 -11.73
C LYS A 348 -9.65 9.73 -10.88
N ALA A 349 -10.73 9.22 -11.48
CA ALA A 349 -11.92 8.79 -10.76
C ALA A 349 -11.61 7.66 -9.78
N ALA A 350 -10.87 6.63 -10.19
CA ALA A 350 -10.46 5.53 -9.31
C ALA A 350 -9.62 6.02 -8.12
N ILE A 351 -8.69 6.95 -8.33
CA ILE A 351 -7.91 7.56 -7.24
C ILE A 351 -8.81 8.31 -6.24
N ALA A 352 -9.81 9.03 -6.72
CA ALA A 352 -10.74 9.75 -5.85
C ALA A 352 -11.62 8.80 -5.04
N VAL A 353 -12.10 7.70 -5.66
CA VAL A 353 -12.84 6.65 -4.95
C VAL A 353 -11.95 5.95 -3.93
N ALA A 354 -10.69 5.64 -4.27
CA ALA A 354 -9.73 5.07 -3.33
C ALA A 354 -9.50 5.97 -2.09
N ALA A 355 -9.40 7.29 -2.31
CA ALA A 355 -9.33 8.25 -1.22
C ALA A 355 -10.61 8.26 -0.37
N SER A 356 -11.78 8.13 -0.98
CA SER A 356 -13.06 8.04 -0.25
C SER A 356 -13.18 6.74 0.54
N ILE A 357 -12.72 5.59 0.00
CA ILE A 357 -12.64 4.32 0.73
C ILE A 357 -11.75 4.49 1.97
N LEU A 358 -10.56 5.08 1.84
CA LEU A 358 -9.67 5.31 2.98
C LEU A 358 -10.28 6.30 3.99
N THR A 359 -11.04 7.29 3.52
CA THR A 359 -11.81 8.19 4.40
C THR A 359 -12.86 7.44 5.21
N THR A 360 -13.60 6.54 4.57
CA THR A 360 -14.59 5.68 5.22
C THR A 360 -13.93 4.80 6.28
N VAL A 361 -12.83 4.11 5.92
CA VAL A 361 -12.04 3.29 6.84
C VAL A 361 -11.57 4.11 8.06
N TYR A 362 -11.05 5.31 7.85
CA TYR A 362 -10.61 6.20 8.92
C TYR A 362 -11.73 6.47 9.95
N HIS A 363 -12.93 6.82 9.47
CA HIS A 363 -14.06 7.09 10.36
C HIS A 363 -14.57 5.81 11.04
N MET A 364 -14.63 4.69 10.33
CA MET A 364 -15.02 3.40 10.93
C MET A 364 -14.07 2.99 12.05
N LEU A 365 -12.76 3.17 11.88
CA LEU A 365 -11.76 2.83 12.91
C LEU A 365 -11.78 3.83 14.07
N ARG A 366 -11.85 5.13 13.79
CA ARG A 366 -11.82 6.19 14.81
C ARG A 366 -13.09 6.20 15.67
N ASP A 367 -14.26 6.06 15.02
CA ASP A 367 -15.56 6.27 15.65
C ASP A 367 -16.24 4.93 16.01
N GLY A 368 -15.64 3.79 15.66
CA GLY A 368 -16.18 2.45 15.94
C GLY A 368 -17.44 2.10 15.16
N THR A 369 -17.77 2.84 14.09
CA THR A 369 -19.02 2.71 13.33
C THR A 369 -18.94 1.62 12.26
N CYS A 370 -20.10 1.10 11.82
CA CYS A 370 -20.24 0.23 10.66
C CYS A 370 -20.34 1.03 9.36
N TYR A 371 -20.09 0.37 8.22
CA TYR A 371 -20.26 0.98 6.91
C TYR A 371 -21.73 1.25 6.60
N GLN A 372 -22.03 2.45 6.14
CA GLN A 372 -23.34 2.82 5.60
C GLN A 372 -23.20 3.35 4.20
N ASP A 373 -23.86 2.71 3.22
CA ASP A 373 -23.86 3.18 1.84
C ASP A 373 -24.81 4.39 1.71
N LEU A 374 -24.25 5.52 1.29
CA LEU A 374 -25.01 6.76 1.09
C LEU A 374 -25.91 6.73 -0.13
N GLY A 375 -25.83 5.64 -0.92
CA GLY A 375 -26.64 5.39 -2.11
C GLY A 375 -26.25 6.17 -3.37
N PRO A 376 -26.82 5.78 -4.51
CA PRO A 376 -26.45 6.35 -5.81
C PRO A 376 -26.88 7.81 -5.98
N GLU A 377 -27.93 8.22 -5.26
CA GLU A 377 -28.50 9.55 -5.38
C GLU A 377 -27.85 10.61 -4.48
N TYR A 378 -26.88 10.22 -3.66
CA TYR A 378 -26.23 11.14 -2.71
C TYR A 378 -25.80 12.47 -3.35
N PHE A 379 -25.18 12.43 -4.53
CA PHE A 379 -24.69 13.62 -5.21
C PHE A 379 -25.82 14.48 -5.83
N THR A 380 -26.94 13.86 -6.15
CA THR A 380 -28.13 14.54 -6.64
C THR A 380 -28.86 15.23 -5.49
N ARG A 381 -29.05 14.52 -4.38
CA ARG A 381 -29.72 15.05 -3.17
C ARG A 381 -28.93 16.16 -2.49
N ARG A 382 -27.59 16.14 -2.59
CA ARG A 382 -26.75 17.19 -1.99
C ARG A 382 -26.94 18.57 -2.62
N ASN A 383 -27.31 18.64 -3.89
CA ASN A 383 -27.61 19.89 -4.59
C ASN A 383 -28.71 19.66 -5.63
N PRO A 384 -29.99 19.56 -5.18
CA PRO A 384 -31.11 19.23 -6.03
C PRO A 384 -31.37 20.29 -7.11
N ALA A 385 -31.19 21.56 -6.82
CA ALA A 385 -31.37 22.65 -7.80
C ALA A 385 -30.39 22.52 -8.97
N GLN A 386 -29.11 22.23 -8.69
CA GLN A 386 -28.11 22.03 -9.74
C GLN A 386 -28.36 20.73 -10.54
N ALA A 387 -28.89 19.69 -9.89
CA ALA A 387 -29.26 18.44 -10.55
C ALA A 387 -30.44 18.65 -11.51
N ALA A 388 -31.48 19.36 -11.04
CA ALA A 388 -32.64 19.72 -11.86
C ALA A 388 -32.24 20.58 -13.06
N ALA A 389 -31.40 21.60 -12.87
CA ALA A 389 -30.90 22.45 -13.95
C ALA A 389 -30.13 21.65 -15.01
N ARG A 390 -29.30 20.66 -14.61
CA ARG A 390 -28.57 19.78 -15.54
C ARG A 390 -29.50 18.89 -16.35
N LEU A 391 -30.55 18.33 -15.72
CA LEU A 391 -31.55 17.51 -16.39
C LEU A 391 -32.34 18.36 -17.39
N ALA A 392 -32.78 19.55 -17.00
CA ALA A 392 -33.46 20.47 -17.88
C ALA A 392 -32.62 20.88 -19.10
N ASN A 393 -31.32 21.17 -18.89
CA ASN A 393 -30.42 21.48 -20.01
C ASN A 393 -30.24 20.28 -20.95
N ARG A 394 -30.21 19.06 -20.41
CA ARG A 394 -30.15 17.85 -21.23
C ARG A 394 -31.39 17.68 -22.12
N ILE A 395 -32.58 17.96 -21.56
CA ILE A 395 -33.83 17.88 -22.28
C ILE A 395 -33.92 19.01 -23.33
N ARG A 396 -33.46 20.23 -22.98
CA ARG A 396 -33.39 21.36 -23.94
C ARG A 396 -32.48 21.05 -25.13
N ASN A 397 -31.38 20.39 -24.92
CA ASN A 397 -30.47 19.97 -26.00
C ASN A 397 -31.06 18.90 -26.93
N LEU A 398 -32.14 18.23 -26.53
CA LEU A 398 -32.92 17.34 -27.37
C LEU A 398 -34.03 18.08 -28.15
N GLY A 399 -34.12 19.42 -28.06
CA GLY A 399 -35.09 20.22 -28.76
C GLY A 399 -36.39 20.51 -28.01
N TYR A 400 -36.49 20.14 -26.73
CA TYR A 400 -37.70 20.36 -25.92
C TYR A 400 -37.57 21.61 -25.03
N HIS A 401 -38.68 22.30 -24.84
CA HIS A 401 -38.76 23.39 -23.84
C HIS A 401 -39.02 22.80 -22.47
N VAL A 402 -38.26 23.25 -21.46
CA VAL A 402 -38.35 22.73 -20.06
C VAL A 402 -38.49 23.86 -19.08
N GLU A 403 -39.54 23.82 -18.29
CA GLU A 403 -39.77 24.69 -17.14
C GLU A 403 -39.58 23.88 -15.85
N ILE A 404 -38.83 24.41 -14.89
CA ILE A 404 -38.57 23.76 -13.60
C ILE A 404 -39.38 24.50 -12.54
N ARG A 405 -40.31 23.80 -11.87
CA ARG A 405 -41.05 24.33 -10.71
C ARG A 405 -40.69 23.45 -9.50
N ALA A 406 -40.42 24.03 -8.34
CA ALA A 406 -40.28 23.28 -7.11
C ALA A 406 -41.63 22.64 -6.76
N ALA A 407 -41.61 21.39 -6.32
CA ALA A 407 -42.78 20.76 -5.71
C ALA A 407 -43.05 21.45 -4.38
N ALA A 408 -44.31 21.71 -4.09
CA ALA A 408 -44.77 22.30 -2.85
C ALA A 408 -44.49 21.38 -1.65
#